data_4fedd49788a6b896c24a9e15e7a38585
#
_entry.id   4fedd49788a6b896c24a9e15e7a38585
#
_cell.length_a   1.000
_cell.length_b   1.000
_cell.length_c   1.000
_cell.angle_alpha   90.00
_cell.angle_beta   90.00
_cell.angle_gamma   90.00
#
_symmetry.space_group_name_H-M   'P 1'
#
loop_
_entity.id
_entity.type
_entity.pdbx_description
1 polymer ?
#
loop_
_entity_poly.entity_id
_entity_poly.type
_entity_poly.pdbx_seq_one_letter_code
_entity_poly.pdbx_strand_id
1 'polypeptide(L)'
;MRSLISLAPHILLLGFLPLPFLLSSLLPLYPSSLALRLFSHHARLPDLASFNSLLAAHLRSGPLDRALRLFDQMPRRDVVTWTCVIHGLARRGDCRGALRVFRAMLESGAAAQPNRHTLTSVLYACAKLGALEQGEWAHAYAERRGMALDAVLGTSLVDMYCKCGSLERALEVFDRMGDRKDVTAWTAMISGLAMHGHVHDCIDLFERMIGLGVTPNSVTFLGLLSGCTHGGLVKNGEEYFFRMREEFGIEPTIEHYGCMVDLYAKSGLISKAWDVANTMPMKPDALIWGALLSGSQKLGDISTSEAAAKQLAELEPTNSSAYILLSNVYAKMRRFDDVKKVRALMDELGVKKTPGCSLVEVDGRIHEFFVGDRSHPDTWAIYMMLDEIMERLRLAGYVGSTEAVFLDLDEEGKEMALSLHSEKLAIAFCFTKTKPGTTIRIFKNLRICMDCHVAIKLISKIYEREIVVRDGKRFHHFRGGSCSCKDFW
;
A
#
# COMPACT_ATOMS: atom_id res chain seq x y z
N MET A 1 -18.40 -16.12 26.68
CA MET A 1 -17.14 -15.34 26.69
C MET A 1 -17.19 -14.09 27.58
N ARG A 2 -18.17 -13.18 27.45
CA ARG A 2 -18.28 -11.97 28.33
C ARG A 2 -18.33 -12.28 29.82
N SER A 3 -19.01 -13.34 30.24
CA SER A 3 -19.14 -13.77 31.67
C SER A 3 -17.81 -14.29 32.28
N LEU A 4 -16.97 -14.95 31.50
CA LEU A 4 -15.64 -15.41 31.97
C LEU A 4 -14.66 -14.23 32.14
N ILE A 5 -14.77 -13.19 31.31
CA ILE A 5 -13.93 -11.98 31.39
C ILE A 5 -14.25 -11.17 32.66
N SER A 6 -15.52 -11.15 33.12
CA SER A 6 -15.91 -10.48 34.38
C SER A 6 -15.54 -11.23 35.63
N LEU A 7 -15.42 -12.55 35.56
CA LEU A 7 -15.06 -13.42 36.69
C LEU A 7 -13.54 -13.61 36.86
N ALA A 8 -12.76 -13.35 35.82
CA ALA A 8 -11.32 -13.58 35.85
C ALA A 8 -10.54 -12.86 36.98
N PRO A 9 -10.84 -11.58 37.33
CA PRO A 9 -10.20 -10.91 38.45
C PRO A 9 -10.50 -11.64 39.82
N HIS A 10 -11.70 -12.20 39.98
CA HIS A 10 -12.10 -12.91 41.20
C HIS A 10 -11.45 -14.29 41.31
N ILE A 11 -11.26 -14.98 40.16
CA ILE A 11 -10.58 -16.30 40.13
C ILE A 11 -9.09 -16.13 40.43
N LEU A 12 -8.45 -15.03 39.95
CA LEU A 12 -7.06 -14.68 40.27
C LEU A 12 -6.87 -14.35 41.75
N LEU A 13 -7.85 -13.71 42.40
CA LEU A 13 -7.83 -13.38 43.82
C LEU A 13 -8.00 -14.61 44.72
N LEU A 14 -8.65 -15.67 44.24
CA LEU A 14 -8.96 -16.88 44.99
C LEU A 14 -7.89 -17.96 44.93
N GLY A 15 -6.80 -17.79 44.13
CA GLY A 15 -5.62 -18.68 44.17
C GLY A 15 -5.82 -20.11 43.63
N PHE A 16 -6.89 -20.37 42.87
CA PHE A 16 -7.27 -21.73 42.43
C PHE A 16 -6.45 -22.31 41.24
N LEU A 17 -5.55 -21.52 40.60
CA LEU A 17 -4.74 -22.01 39.48
C LEU A 17 -3.31 -21.41 39.52
N PRO A 18 -2.31 -22.05 38.88
CA PRO A 18 -0.96 -21.49 38.78
C PRO A 18 -1.00 -20.09 38.11
N LEU A 19 -0.60 -19.09 38.85
CA LEU A 19 -0.67 -17.67 38.50
C LEU A 19 -0.09 -17.32 37.12
N PRO A 20 1.06 -17.88 36.70
CA PRO A 20 1.63 -17.63 35.40
C PRO A 20 0.76 -18.09 34.23
N PHE A 21 0.13 -19.25 34.34
CA PHE A 21 -0.75 -19.80 33.31
C PHE A 21 -2.01 -18.94 33.11
N LEU A 22 -2.62 -18.50 34.23
CA LEU A 22 -3.78 -17.60 34.18
C LEU A 22 -3.42 -16.22 33.59
N LEU A 23 -2.30 -15.66 33.99
CA LEU A 23 -1.82 -14.39 33.45
C LEU A 23 -1.57 -14.47 31.93
N SER A 24 -0.86 -15.49 31.45
CA SER A 24 -0.59 -15.68 30.05
C SER A 24 -1.86 -15.86 29.21
N SER A 25 -2.89 -16.51 29.75
CA SER A 25 -4.17 -16.75 29.05
C SER A 25 -5.12 -15.58 29.10
N LEU A 26 -5.10 -14.76 30.13
CA LEU A 26 -6.05 -13.67 30.35
C LEU A 26 -5.55 -12.31 29.84
N LEU A 27 -4.25 -12.02 29.97
CA LEU A 27 -3.69 -10.74 29.52
C LEU A 27 -4.02 -10.36 28.08
N PRO A 28 -4.03 -11.29 27.11
CA PRO A 28 -4.41 -10.98 25.75
C PRO A 28 -5.88 -10.54 25.56
N LEU A 29 -6.76 -10.87 26.50
CA LEU A 29 -8.19 -10.58 26.42
C LEU A 29 -8.57 -9.19 26.95
N TYR A 30 -7.65 -8.51 27.64
CA TYR A 30 -7.91 -7.22 28.26
C TYR A 30 -7.28 -6.05 27.50
N PRO A 31 -7.85 -4.83 27.63
CA PRO A 31 -7.18 -3.60 27.22
C PRO A 31 -5.82 -3.45 27.92
N SER A 32 -4.85 -2.85 27.26
CA SER A 32 -3.46 -2.74 27.72
C SER A 32 -3.31 -2.14 29.13
N SER A 33 -4.18 -1.21 29.53
CA SER A 33 -4.17 -0.58 30.86
C SER A 33 -4.56 -1.55 31.97
N LEU A 34 -5.54 -2.41 31.72
CA LEU A 34 -5.97 -3.43 32.69
C LEU A 34 -4.99 -4.60 32.72
N ALA A 35 -4.48 -5.02 31.56
CA ALA A 35 -3.44 -6.03 31.44
C ALA A 35 -2.19 -5.63 32.25
N LEU A 36 -1.77 -4.36 32.19
CA LEU A 36 -0.64 -3.85 32.97
C LEU A 36 -0.91 -3.89 34.48
N ARG A 37 -2.10 -3.49 34.93
CA ARG A 37 -2.49 -3.56 36.37
C ARG A 37 -2.48 -4.98 36.88
N LEU A 38 -3.04 -5.93 36.15
CA LEU A 38 -3.03 -7.34 36.50
C LEU A 38 -1.61 -7.90 36.58
N PHE A 39 -0.77 -7.55 35.59
CA PHE A 39 0.63 -7.95 35.55
C PHE A 39 1.42 -7.37 36.73
N SER A 40 1.31 -6.07 37.01
CA SER A 40 2.05 -5.42 38.13
C SER A 40 1.62 -5.90 39.50
N HIS A 41 0.35 -6.27 39.69
CA HIS A 41 -0.16 -6.76 40.96
C HIS A 41 0.31 -8.17 41.29
N HIS A 42 0.60 -8.97 40.24
CA HIS A 42 0.94 -10.40 40.40
C HIS A 42 2.39 -10.73 39.99
N ALA A 43 3.23 -9.73 39.78
CA ALA A 43 4.59 -9.84 39.19
C ALA A 43 5.65 -10.40 40.15
N ARG A 44 5.31 -11.25 41.13
CA ARG A 44 6.36 -11.84 42.00
C ARG A 44 7.33 -12.78 41.29
N LEU A 45 6.91 -13.40 40.14
CA LEU A 45 7.77 -14.18 39.22
C LEU A 45 7.09 -14.25 37.84
N PRO A 46 7.16 -13.18 37.01
CA PRO A 46 6.61 -13.24 35.67
C PRO A 46 7.44 -14.22 34.83
N ASP A 47 6.79 -15.21 34.25
CA ASP A 47 7.38 -16.08 33.26
C ASP A 47 7.42 -15.40 31.87
N LEU A 48 8.17 -15.98 30.94
CA LEU A 48 8.30 -15.46 29.59
C LEU A 48 6.96 -15.36 28.84
N ALA A 49 6.04 -16.31 29.12
CA ALA A 49 4.70 -16.33 28.52
C ALA A 49 3.85 -15.14 28.98
N SER A 50 3.92 -14.79 30.26
CA SER A 50 3.24 -13.62 30.82
C SER A 50 3.79 -12.31 30.24
N PHE A 51 5.11 -12.19 30.06
CA PHE A 51 5.73 -11.05 29.37
C PHE A 51 5.27 -10.96 27.92
N ASN A 52 5.28 -12.06 27.16
CA ASN A 52 4.82 -12.10 25.78
C ASN A 52 3.33 -11.72 25.66
N SER A 53 2.49 -12.14 26.59
CA SER A 53 1.06 -11.80 26.63
C SER A 53 0.82 -10.32 26.93
N LEU A 54 1.57 -9.72 27.84
CA LEU A 54 1.50 -8.29 28.12
C LEU A 54 2.03 -7.46 26.94
N LEU A 55 3.13 -7.91 26.33
CA LEU A 55 3.71 -7.31 25.14
C LEU A 55 2.69 -7.30 23.98
N ALA A 56 2.02 -8.44 23.72
CA ALA A 56 0.97 -8.56 22.72
C ALA A 56 -0.22 -7.63 23.00
N ALA A 57 -0.64 -7.48 24.27
CA ALA A 57 -1.70 -6.56 24.65
C ALA A 57 -1.33 -5.10 24.35
N HIS A 58 -0.10 -4.69 24.70
CA HIS A 58 0.40 -3.33 24.39
C HIS A 58 0.53 -3.10 22.89
N LEU A 59 1.07 -4.05 22.14
CA LEU A 59 1.20 -3.96 20.68
C LEU A 59 -0.14 -3.92 19.96
N ARG A 60 -1.19 -4.49 20.52
CA ARG A 60 -2.54 -4.49 19.93
C ARG A 60 -3.28 -3.18 20.15
N SER A 61 -3.31 -2.64 21.34
CA SER A 61 -4.17 -1.50 21.72
C SER A 61 -3.53 -0.46 22.65
N GLY A 62 -2.30 -0.70 23.14
CA GLY A 62 -1.59 0.19 24.05
C GLY A 62 -0.62 1.17 23.35
N PRO A 63 0.06 2.03 24.13
CA PRO A 63 1.12 2.88 23.62
C PRO A 63 2.32 2.06 23.13
N LEU A 64 2.76 2.34 21.89
CA LEU A 64 3.86 1.60 21.26
C LEU A 64 5.17 1.72 22.06
N ASP A 65 5.48 2.90 22.58
CA ASP A 65 6.69 3.14 23.37
C ASP A 65 6.75 2.25 24.63
N ARG A 66 5.59 1.95 25.23
CA ARG A 66 5.55 1.03 26.37
C ARG A 66 5.85 -0.41 25.98
N ALA A 67 5.33 -0.82 24.82
CA ALA A 67 5.60 -2.15 24.27
C ALA A 67 7.11 -2.32 23.99
N LEU A 68 7.73 -1.33 23.35
CA LEU A 68 9.15 -1.37 23.02
C LEU A 68 10.03 -1.33 24.27
N ARG A 69 9.72 -0.46 25.26
CA ARG A 69 10.44 -0.46 26.55
C ARG A 69 10.33 -1.79 27.28
N LEU A 70 9.13 -2.41 27.28
CA LEU A 70 8.95 -3.73 27.88
C LEU A 70 9.83 -4.77 27.18
N PHE A 71 9.83 -4.76 25.83
CA PHE A 71 10.68 -5.63 25.04
C PHE A 71 12.17 -5.47 25.35
N ASP A 72 12.63 -4.21 25.49
CA ASP A 72 14.05 -3.90 25.79
C ASP A 72 14.44 -4.37 27.20
N GLN A 73 13.52 -4.32 28.15
CA GLN A 73 13.75 -4.73 29.54
C GLN A 73 13.66 -6.25 29.76
N MET A 74 13.17 -7.02 28.77
CA MET A 74 13.06 -8.48 28.90
C MET A 74 14.45 -9.13 28.98
N PRO A 75 14.72 -9.90 30.05
CA PRO A 75 16.03 -10.54 30.25
C PRO A 75 16.30 -11.68 29.27
N ARG A 76 15.25 -12.29 28.76
CA ARG A 76 15.28 -13.36 27.74
C ARG A 76 14.22 -13.09 26.69
N ARG A 77 14.55 -13.36 25.44
CA ARG A 77 13.64 -13.21 24.30
C ARG A 77 13.68 -14.51 23.50
N ASP A 78 12.54 -15.14 23.33
CA ASP A 78 12.38 -16.31 22.47
C ASP A 78 11.82 -15.91 21.10
N VAL A 79 11.61 -16.89 20.22
CA VAL A 79 11.02 -16.68 18.91
C VAL A 79 9.63 -16.04 18.99
N VAL A 80 8.85 -16.34 20.04
CA VAL A 80 7.50 -15.78 20.24
C VAL A 80 7.60 -14.29 20.57
N THR A 81 8.53 -13.91 21.45
CA THR A 81 8.79 -12.50 21.82
C THR A 81 9.13 -11.68 20.59
N TRP A 82 10.12 -12.11 19.80
CA TRP A 82 10.54 -11.41 18.58
C TRP A 82 9.40 -11.32 17.56
N THR A 83 8.71 -12.45 17.30
CA THR A 83 7.59 -12.49 16.36
C THR A 83 6.45 -11.56 16.77
N CYS A 84 6.15 -11.51 18.07
CA CYS A 84 5.12 -10.63 18.61
C CYS A 84 5.42 -9.14 18.29
N VAL A 85 6.68 -8.70 18.51
CA VAL A 85 7.08 -7.30 18.21
C VAL A 85 7.06 -7.03 16.71
N ILE A 86 7.65 -7.92 15.90
CA ILE A 86 7.66 -7.77 14.44
C ILE A 86 6.23 -7.66 13.91
N HIS A 87 5.35 -8.59 14.31
CA HIS A 87 3.95 -8.58 13.91
C HIS A 87 3.20 -7.32 14.38
N GLY A 88 3.40 -6.93 15.64
CA GLY A 88 2.74 -5.77 16.22
C GLY A 88 3.14 -4.46 15.54
N LEU A 89 4.43 -4.26 15.26
CA LEU A 89 4.94 -3.11 14.52
C LEU A 89 4.37 -3.07 13.09
N ALA A 90 4.43 -4.19 12.37
CA ALA A 90 3.93 -4.31 11.01
C ALA A 90 2.42 -3.99 10.92
N ARG A 91 1.62 -4.51 11.86
CA ARG A 91 0.17 -4.25 11.94
C ARG A 91 -0.17 -2.79 12.27
N ARG A 92 0.69 -2.09 12.98
CA ARG A 92 0.56 -0.67 13.30
C ARG A 92 1.09 0.27 12.22
N GLY A 93 1.62 -0.30 11.12
CA GLY A 93 2.16 0.48 10.00
C GLY A 93 3.64 0.82 10.13
N ASP A 94 4.29 0.55 11.27
CA ASP A 94 5.74 0.70 11.39
C ASP A 94 6.48 -0.50 10.80
N CYS A 95 6.33 -0.66 9.48
CA CYS A 95 6.97 -1.74 8.74
C CYS A 95 8.51 -1.61 8.74
N ARG A 96 9.05 -0.38 8.77
CA ARG A 96 10.50 -0.16 8.91
C ARG A 96 11.02 -0.64 10.27
N GLY A 97 10.30 -0.34 11.34
CA GLY A 97 10.58 -0.85 12.67
C GLY A 97 10.52 -2.37 12.73
N ALA A 98 9.52 -2.98 12.12
CA ALA A 98 9.40 -4.44 12.03
C ALA A 98 10.62 -5.09 11.37
N LEU A 99 11.10 -4.57 10.25
CA LEU A 99 12.29 -5.08 9.56
C LEU A 99 13.59 -4.84 10.34
N ARG A 100 13.70 -3.72 11.08
CA ARG A 100 14.84 -3.48 12.00
C ARG A 100 14.87 -4.52 13.13
N VAL A 101 13.72 -4.78 13.77
CA VAL A 101 13.60 -5.78 14.82
C VAL A 101 13.89 -7.19 14.29
N PHE A 102 13.45 -7.49 13.06
CA PHE A 102 13.77 -8.75 12.40
C PHE A 102 15.28 -8.92 12.18
N ARG A 103 15.98 -7.89 11.74
CA ARG A 103 17.44 -7.92 11.60
C ARG A 103 18.11 -8.17 12.95
N ALA A 104 17.67 -7.45 14.00
CA ALA A 104 18.19 -7.67 15.36
C ALA A 104 17.93 -9.11 15.87
N MET A 105 16.78 -9.71 15.49
CA MET A 105 16.48 -11.12 15.79
C MET A 105 17.53 -12.05 15.14
N LEU A 106 17.90 -11.82 13.88
CA LEU A 106 18.90 -12.62 13.18
C LEU A 106 20.29 -12.47 13.81
N GLU A 107 20.64 -11.27 14.27
CA GLU A 107 21.90 -10.95 14.94
C GLU A 107 21.99 -11.54 16.34
N SER A 108 20.85 -11.83 17.00
CA SER A 108 20.80 -12.37 18.36
C SER A 108 21.24 -13.85 18.47
N GLY A 109 21.47 -14.53 17.36
CA GLY A 109 22.05 -15.87 17.31
C GLY A 109 21.04 -17.02 17.29
N ALA A 110 21.53 -18.24 17.55
CA ALA A 110 20.80 -19.49 17.31
C ALA A 110 19.53 -19.69 18.19
N ALA A 111 19.41 -18.98 19.29
CA ALA A 111 18.30 -19.16 20.24
C ALA A 111 16.95 -18.61 19.72
N ALA A 112 16.97 -17.72 18.74
CA ALA A 112 15.76 -17.06 18.21
C ALA A 112 15.66 -17.21 16.68
N GLN A 113 15.54 -18.45 16.21
CA GLN A 113 15.40 -18.73 14.77
C GLN A 113 14.02 -18.33 14.26
N PRO A 114 13.92 -17.53 13.18
CA PRO A 114 12.64 -17.19 12.57
C PRO A 114 11.82 -18.43 12.23
N ASN A 115 10.57 -18.43 12.64
CA ASN A 115 9.60 -19.44 12.27
C ASN A 115 8.66 -18.92 11.16
N ARG A 116 7.69 -19.73 10.72
CA ARG A 116 6.70 -19.36 9.70
C ARG A 116 5.96 -18.07 10.05
N HIS A 117 5.51 -17.90 11.28
CA HIS A 117 4.78 -16.71 11.74
C HIS A 117 5.66 -15.45 11.71
N THR A 118 6.94 -15.60 12.03
CA THR A 118 7.92 -14.52 11.86
C THR A 118 8.01 -14.12 10.39
N LEU A 119 8.21 -15.10 9.49
CA LEU A 119 8.37 -14.84 8.06
C LEU A 119 7.11 -14.22 7.44
N THR A 120 5.90 -14.69 7.77
CA THR A 120 4.66 -14.07 7.25
C THR A 120 4.53 -12.61 7.67
N SER A 121 4.93 -12.27 8.90
CA SER A 121 4.93 -10.88 9.38
C SER A 121 5.99 -10.02 8.68
N VAL A 122 7.16 -10.58 8.41
CA VAL A 122 8.24 -9.94 7.63
C VAL A 122 7.81 -9.72 6.19
N LEU A 123 7.26 -10.75 5.53
CA LEU A 123 6.74 -10.66 4.15
C LEU A 123 5.64 -9.59 4.02
N TYR A 124 4.76 -9.49 5.01
CA TYR A 124 3.77 -8.40 5.05
C TYR A 124 4.43 -7.02 5.13
N ALA A 125 5.47 -6.85 5.97
CA ALA A 125 6.19 -5.59 6.07
C ALA A 125 6.92 -5.26 4.75
N CYS A 126 7.56 -6.25 4.11
CA CYS A 126 8.19 -6.10 2.79
C CYS A 126 7.16 -5.66 1.72
N ALA A 127 6.00 -6.31 1.67
CA ALA A 127 4.90 -5.97 0.75
C ALA A 127 4.41 -4.51 0.90
N LYS A 128 4.40 -3.99 2.13
CA LYS A 128 4.00 -2.60 2.41
C LYS A 128 5.05 -1.58 1.98
N LEU A 129 6.33 -1.91 2.14
CA LEU A 129 7.46 -1.01 1.85
C LEU A 129 8.02 -1.16 0.43
N GLY A 130 7.65 -2.25 -0.28
CA GLY A 130 8.26 -2.61 -1.53
C GLY A 130 9.69 -3.16 -1.38
N ALA A 131 10.01 -3.73 -0.22
CA ALA A 131 11.32 -4.27 0.11
C ALA A 131 11.50 -5.67 -0.50
N LEU A 132 11.78 -5.71 -1.81
CA LEU A 132 11.86 -6.96 -2.59
C LEU A 132 13.04 -7.82 -2.15
N GLU A 133 14.24 -7.23 -2.01
CA GLU A 133 15.45 -7.96 -1.64
C GLU A 133 15.31 -8.65 -0.28
N GLN A 134 14.71 -7.95 0.69
CA GLN A 134 14.43 -8.52 2.00
C GLN A 134 13.35 -9.61 1.94
N GLY A 135 12.36 -9.46 1.07
CA GLY A 135 11.34 -10.48 0.80
C GLY A 135 11.93 -11.74 0.16
N GLU A 136 12.83 -11.58 -0.82
CA GLU A 136 13.56 -12.68 -1.46
C GLU A 136 14.48 -13.39 -0.46
N TRP A 137 15.13 -12.63 0.41
CA TRP A 137 15.91 -13.24 1.50
C TRP A 137 15.05 -14.10 2.41
N ALA A 138 13.86 -13.61 2.80
CA ALA A 138 12.92 -14.37 3.64
C ALA A 138 12.43 -15.65 2.93
N HIS A 139 12.15 -15.58 1.63
CA HIS A 139 11.80 -16.74 0.81
C HIS A 139 12.93 -17.77 0.77
N ALA A 140 14.14 -17.34 0.42
CA ALA A 140 15.31 -18.22 0.39
C ALA A 140 15.64 -18.82 1.78
N TYR A 141 15.40 -18.08 2.85
CA TYR A 141 15.53 -18.62 4.22
C TYR A 141 14.51 -19.73 4.48
N ALA A 142 13.25 -19.56 4.10
CA ALA A 142 12.22 -20.58 4.24
C ALA A 142 12.58 -21.85 3.46
N GLU A 143 13.07 -21.73 2.23
CA GLU A 143 13.52 -22.85 1.40
C GLU A 143 14.69 -23.59 2.04
N ARG A 144 15.75 -22.87 2.46
CA ARG A 144 16.92 -23.48 3.12
C ARG A 144 16.59 -24.22 4.41
N ARG A 145 15.53 -23.79 5.11
CA ARG A 145 15.04 -24.43 6.34
C ARG A 145 14.02 -25.55 6.07
N GLY A 146 13.74 -25.87 4.82
CA GLY A 146 12.77 -26.88 4.45
C GLY A 146 11.35 -26.58 4.93
N MET A 147 11.00 -25.30 5.10
CA MET A 147 9.64 -24.91 5.51
C MET A 147 8.66 -25.26 4.39
N ALA A 148 7.62 -26.01 4.72
CA ALA A 148 6.60 -26.36 3.74
C ALA A 148 5.94 -25.11 3.15
N LEU A 149 5.83 -25.07 1.83
CA LEU A 149 5.06 -24.06 1.10
C LEU A 149 3.58 -24.42 1.21
N ASP A 150 3.01 -24.14 2.38
CA ASP A 150 1.57 -24.32 2.64
C ASP A 150 0.77 -23.09 2.19
N ALA A 151 -0.56 -23.14 2.36
CA ALA A 151 -1.44 -22.04 1.98
C ALA A 151 -1.02 -20.69 2.61
N VAL A 152 -0.60 -20.68 3.88
CA VAL A 152 -0.29 -19.44 4.62
C VAL A 152 1.02 -18.81 4.13
N LEU A 153 2.10 -19.58 4.08
CA LEU A 153 3.40 -19.07 3.63
C LEU A 153 3.37 -18.76 2.14
N GLY A 154 2.79 -19.65 1.33
CA GLY A 154 2.66 -19.47 -0.12
C GLY A 154 1.88 -18.21 -0.46
N THR A 155 0.69 -18.01 0.14
CA THR A 155 -0.09 -16.79 -0.07
C THR A 155 0.65 -15.53 0.37
N SER A 156 1.37 -15.58 1.50
CA SER A 156 2.17 -14.44 1.97
C SER A 156 3.31 -14.10 1.00
N LEU A 157 3.93 -15.10 0.39
CA LEU A 157 4.97 -14.90 -0.64
C LEU A 157 4.38 -14.34 -1.93
N VAL A 158 3.27 -14.90 -2.42
CA VAL A 158 2.55 -14.39 -3.59
C VAL A 158 2.17 -12.91 -3.39
N ASP A 159 1.54 -12.58 -2.26
CA ASP A 159 1.13 -11.20 -1.93
C ASP A 159 2.35 -10.26 -1.84
N MET A 160 3.45 -10.73 -1.23
CA MET A 160 4.69 -9.95 -1.14
C MET A 160 5.28 -9.68 -2.53
N TYR A 161 5.45 -10.69 -3.37
CA TYR A 161 6.01 -10.52 -4.70
C TYR A 161 5.13 -9.64 -5.59
N CYS A 162 3.81 -9.84 -5.59
CA CYS A 162 2.88 -8.96 -6.29
C CYS A 162 3.03 -7.51 -5.86
N LYS A 163 3.07 -7.24 -4.55
CA LYS A 163 3.15 -5.89 -4.00
C LYS A 163 4.54 -5.25 -4.08
N CYS A 164 5.58 -6.04 -4.27
CA CYS A 164 6.95 -5.57 -4.53
C CYS A 164 7.28 -5.40 -6.03
N GLY A 165 6.32 -5.65 -6.92
CA GLY A 165 6.51 -5.42 -8.36
C GLY A 165 7.27 -6.54 -9.07
N SER A 166 7.17 -7.78 -8.59
CA SER A 166 7.81 -8.97 -9.17
C SER A 166 6.75 -10.04 -9.47
N LEU A 167 5.96 -9.78 -10.52
CA LEU A 167 4.81 -10.63 -10.88
C LEU A 167 5.23 -12.03 -11.31
N GLU A 168 6.34 -12.16 -12.03
CA GLU A 168 6.87 -13.45 -12.48
C GLU A 168 7.18 -14.37 -11.28
N ARG A 169 7.83 -13.82 -10.25
CA ARG A 169 8.11 -14.58 -9.02
C ARG A 169 6.85 -14.94 -8.26
N ALA A 170 5.85 -14.07 -8.28
CA ALA A 170 4.54 -14.38 -7.68
C ALA A 170 3.87 -15.56 -8.36
N LEU A 171 3.88 -15.60 -9.71
CA LEU A 171 3.36 -16.70 -10.51
C LEU A 171 4.11 -18.01 -10.25
N GLU A 172 5.45 -17.98 -10.22
CA GLU A 172 6.27 -19.16 -9.89
C GLU A 172 5.88 -19.77 -8.53
N VAL A 173 5.75 -18.92 -7.50
CA VAL A 173 5.34 -19.38 -6.15
C VAL A 173 3.93 -19.93 -6.19
N PHE A 174 3.00 -19.22 -6.84
CA PHE A 174 1.61 -19.63 -6.96
C PHE A 174 1.49 -21.01 -7.64
N ASP A 175 2.21 -21.24 -8.74
CA ASP A 175 2.18 -22.53 -9.43
C ASP A 175 2.79 -23.66 -8.57
N ARG A 176 3.90 -23.40 -7.88
CA ARG A 176 4.55 -24.36 -6.95
C ARG A 176 3.67 -24.76 -5.76
N MET A 177 2.66 -23.97 -5.41
CA MET A 177 1.70 -24.35 -4.35
C MET A 177 0.85 -25.58 -4.71
N GLY A 178 0.67 -25.89 -6.01
CA GLY A 178 -0.12 -27.05 -6.47
C GLY A 178 -1.53 -27.05 -5.88
N ASP A 179 -1.98 -28.19 -5.33
CA ASP A 179 -3.32 -28.36 -4.73
C ASP A 179 -3.49 -27.70 -3.36
N ARG A 180 -2.44 -27.07 -2.82
CA ARG A 180 -2.50 -26.36 -1.53
C ARG A 180 -3.04 -24.94 -1.63
N LYS A 181 -3.49 -24.52 -2.83
CA LYS A 181 -4.10 -23.21 -3.04
C LYS A 181 -5.50 -23.17 -2.44
N ASP A 182 -5.70 -22.35 -1.45
CA ASP A 182 -7.01 -21.99 -0.93
C ASP A 182 -7.58 -20.73 -1.63
N VAL A 183 -8.80 -20.35 -1.30
CA VAL A 183 -9.42 -19.13 -1.84
C VAL A 183 -8.55 -17.89 -1.64
N THR A 184 -7.75 -17.85 -0.57
CA THR A 184 -6.89 -16.70 -0.24
C THR A 184 -5.72 -16.60 -1.22
N ALA A 185 -5.12 -17.73 -1.58
CA ALA A 185 -4.04 -17.78 -2.55
C ALA A 185 -4.51 -17.35 -3.96
N TRP A 186 -5.65 -17.86 -4.40
CA TRP A 186 -6.27 -17.45 -5.66
C TRP A 186 -6.59 -15.94 -5.66
N THR A 187 -7.20 -15.45 -4.60
CA THR A 187 -7.54 -14.02 -4.45
C THR A 187 -6.30 -13.14 -4.46
N ALA A 188 -5.21 -13.56 -3.79
CA ALA A 188 -3.95 -12.82 -3.79
C ALA A 188 -3.36 -12.70 -5.20
N MET A 189 -3.38 -13.79 -5.97
CA MET A 189 -2.85 -13.78 -7.34
C MET A 189 -3.72 -12.98 -8.31
N ILE A 190 -5.06 -13.13 -8.23
CA ILE A 190 -6.02 -12.33 -9.01
C ILE A 190 -5.82 -10.83 -8.73
N SER A 191 -5.73 -10.44 -7.45
CA SER A 191 -5.48 -9.06 -7.07
C SER A 191 -4.10 -8.56 -7.53
N GLY A 192 -3.10 -9.44 -7.51
CA GLY A 192 -1.76 -9.15 -8.03
C GLY A 192 -1.78 -8.83 -9.51
N LEU A 193 -2.37 -9.70 -10.34
CA LEU A 193 -2.54 -9.48 -11.78
C LEU A 193 -3.28 -8.16 -12.07
N ALA A 194 -4.37 -7.91 -11.33
CA ALA A 194 -5.14 -6.67 -11.44
C ALA A 194 -4.29 -5.42 -11.16
N MET A 195 -3.48 -5.44 -10.10
CA MET A 195 -2.58 -4.34 -9.74
C MET A 195 -1.53 -4.04 -10.82
N HIS A 196 -1.05 -5.07 -11.51
CA HIS A 196 -0.05 -4.97 -12.57
C HIS A 196 -0.65 -4.64 -13.94
N GLY A 197 -1.98 -4.54 -14.05
CA GLY A 197 -2.68 -4.23 -15.30
C GLY A 197 -2.84 -5.43 -16.24
N HIS A 198 -2.57 -6.66 -15.77
CA HIS A 198 -2.77 -7.91 -16.50
C HIS A 198 -4.24 -8.36 -16.37
N VAL A 199 -5.15 -7.55 -16.94
CA VAL A 199 -6.60 -7.74 -16.69
C VAL A 199 -7.12 -9.00 -17.32
N HIS A 200 -6.68 -9.38 -18.53
CA HIS A 200 -7.12 -10.61 -19.19
C HIS A 200 -6.65 -11.84 -18.41
N ASP A 201 -5.37 -11.86 -17.97
CA ASP A 201 -4.84 -12.95 -17.15
C ASP A 201 -5.58 -13.03 -15.79
N CYS A 202 -6.00 -11.90 -15.25
CA CYS A 202 -6.80 -11.80 -14.03
C CYS A 202 -8.18 -12.48 -14.22
N ILE A 203 -8.83 -12.22 -15.35
CA ILE A 203 -10.12 -12.84 -15.72
C ILE A 203 -9.95 -14.34 -15.95
N ASP A 204 -8.96 -14.74 -16.73
CA ASP A 204 -8.68 -16.14 -17.03
C ASP A 204 -8.38 -16.94 -15.74
N LEU A 205 -7.63 -16.34 -14.82
CA LEU A 205 -7.34 -16.95 -13.53
C LEU A 205 -8.59 -17.09 -12.65
N PHE A 206 -9.50 -16.11 -12.69
CA PHE A 206 -10.78 -16.17 -11.99
C PHE A 206 -11.67 -17.29 -12.55
N GLU A 207 -11.81 -17.40 -13.85
CA GLU A 207 -12.61 -18.49 -14.47
C GLU A 207 -11.99 -19.87 -14.21
N ARG A 208 -10.65 -19.96 -14.20
CA ARG A 208 -9.94 -21.19 -13.80
C ARG A 208 -10.21 -21.56 -12.34
N MET A 209 -10.23 -20.58 -11.42
CA MET A 209 -10.56 -20.78 -10.01
C MET A 209 -11.93 -21.44 -9.85
N ILE A 210 -12.93 -20.90 -10.54
CA ILE A 210 -14.30 -21.43 -10.53
C ILE A 210 -14.35 -22.82 -11.15
N GLY A 211 -13.71 -23.03 -12.31
CA GLY A 211 -13.64 -24.31 -13.00
C GLY A 211 -13.02 -25.44 -12.17
N LEU A 212 -12.19 -25.10 -11.20
CA LEU A 212 -11.62 -26.03 -10.21
C LEU A 212 -12.49 -26.19 -8.95
N GLY A 213 -13.68 -25.61 -8.90
CA GLY A 213 -14.62 -25.72 -7.78
C GLY A 213 -14.25 -24.87 -6.57
N VAL A 214 -13.31 -23.91 -6.71
CA VAL A 214 -12.95 -22.99 -5.63
C VAL A 214 -13.93 -21.82 -5.64
N THR A 215 -14.75 -21.68 -4.59
CA THR A 215 -15.75 -20.62 -4.49
C THR A 215 -15.09 -19.27 -4.22
N PRO A 216 -15.30 -18.24 -5.07
CA PRO A 216 -14.79 -16.91 -4.86
C PRO A 216 -15.49 -16.25 -3.65
N ASN A 217 -14.80 -15.27 -3.05
CA ASN A 217 -15.36 -14.46 -1.98
C ASN A 217 -15.44 -12.97 -2.40
N SER A 218 -15.96 -12.13 -1.51
CA SER A 218 -16.06 -10.67 -1.71
C SER A 218 -14.72 -10.04 -2.13
N VAL A 219 -13.61 -10.45 -1.52
CA VAL A 219 -12.27 -9.91 -1.84
C VAL A 219 -11.80 -10.36 -3.23
N THR A 220 -12.19 -11.56 -3.68
CA THR A 220 -11.89 -12.04 -5.04
C THR A 220 -12.54 -11.12 -6.08
N PHE A 221 -13.84 -10.82 -5.89
CA PHE A 221 -14.56 -9.89 -6.78
C PHE A 221 -14.00 -8.48 -6.73
N LEU A 222 -13.56 -8.01 -5.55
CA LEU A 222 -12.89 -6.72 -5.44
C LEU A 222 -11.61 -6.66 -6.28
N GLY A 223 -10.80 -7.72 -6.26
CA GLY A 223 -9.61 -7.84 -7.12
C GLY A 223 -9.98 -7.81 -8.61
N LEU A 224 -10.98 -8.58 -9.01
CA LEU A 224 -11.44 -8.66 -10.40
C LEU A 224 -11.99 -7.32 -10.91
N LEU A 225 -12.86 -6.66 -10.14
CA LEU A 225 -13.42 -5.34 -10.48
C LEU A 225 -12.33 -4.25 -10.53
N SER A 226 -11.34 -4.32 -9.63
CA SER A 226 -10.17 -3.44 -9.70
C SER A 226 -9.40 -3.65 -10.99
N GLY A 227 -9.24 -4.90 -11.44
CA GLY A 227 -8.64 -5.22 -12.74
C GLY A 227 -9.42 -4.60 -13.89
N CYS A 228 -10.74 -4.76 -13.92
CA CYS A 228 -11.61 -4.13 -14.93
C CYS A 228 -11.47 -2.59 -14.91
N THR A 229 -11.39 -1.99 -13.72
CA THR A 229 -11.17 -0.55 -13.55
C THR A 229 -9.83 -0.10 -14.12
N HIS A 230 -8.77 -0.85 -13.89
CA HIS A 230 -7.43 -0.55 -14.43
C HIS A 230 -7.32 -0.73 -15.94
N GLY A 231 -8.11 -1.66 -16.50
CA GLY A 231 -8.14 -1.93 -17.93
C GLY A 231 -9.20 -1.14 -18.72
N GLY A 232 -10.08 -0.39 -18.04
CA GLY A 232 -11.20 0.29 -18.68
C GLY A 232 -12.25 -0.66 -19.27
N LEU A 233 -12.35 -1.89 -18.75
CA LEU A 233 -13.24 -2.93 -19.26
C LEU A 233 -14.64 -2.81 -18.65
N VAL A 234 -15.40 -1.80 -19.11
CA VAL A 234 -16.72 -1.46 -18.57
C VAL A 234 -17.68 -2.65 -18.63
N LYS A 235 -17.80 -3.32 -19.77
CA LYS A 235 -18.72 -4.46 -19.95
C LYS A 235 -18.41 -5.61 -19.00
N ASN A 236 -17.13 -5.98 -18.87
CA ASN A 236 -16.71 -7.02 -17.94
C ASN A 236 -16.94 -6.61 -16.47
N GLY A 237 -16.68 -5.35 -16.13
CA GLY A 237 -16.99 -4.84 -14.79
C GLY A 237 -18.48 -4.94 -14.44
N GLU A 238 -19.37 -4.53 -15.37
CA GLU A 238 -20.83 -4.68 -15.23
C GLU A 238 -21.24 -6.15 -15.08
N GLU A 239 -20.69 -7.04 -15.91
CA GLU A 239 -20.94 -8.47 -15.87
C GLU A 239 -20.53 -9.08 -14.52
N TYR A 240 -19.29 -8.87 -14.07
CA TYR A 240 -18.80 -9.45 -12.81
C TYR A 240 -19.47 -8.84 -11.58
N PHE A 241 -19.86 -7.57 -11.62
CA PHE A 241 -20.62 -6.96 -10.55
C PHE A 241 -22.02 -7.59 -10.44
N PHE A 242 -22.65 -7.92 -11.58
CA PHE A 242 -23.91 -8.66 -11.63
C PHE A 242 -23.75 -10.12 -11.15
N ARG A 243 -22.76 -10.85 -11.70
CA ARG A 243 -22.48 -12.25 -11.34
C ARG A 243 -22.20 -12.43 -9.84
N MET A 244 -21.50 -11.47 -9.22
CA MET A 244 -21.20 -11.47 -7.79
C MET A 244 -22.45 -11.69 -6.95
N ARG A 245 -23.54 -10.99 -7.30
CA ARG A 245 -24.80 -11.05 -6.58
C ARG A 245 -25.67 -12.23 -7.01
N GLU A 246 -25.91 -12.35 -8.30
CA GLU A 246 -26.91 -13.27 -8.83
C GLU A 246 -26.42 -14.72 -8.90
N GLU A 247 -25.13 -14.94 -9.18
CA GLU A 247 -24.55 -16.28 -9.31
C GLU A 247 -23.94 -16.78 -7.98
N PHE A 248 -23.27 -15.89 -7.24
CA PHE A 248 -22.54 -16.25 -6.03
C PHE A 248 -23.20 -15.81 -4.73
N GLY A 249 -24.30 -15.07 -4.78
CA GLY A 249 -25.03 -14.60 -3.59
C GLY A 249 -24.23 -13.67 -2.68
N ILE A 250 -23.22 -12.97 -3.24
CA ILE A 250 -22.35 -12.07 -2.47
C ILE A 250 -22.89 -10.64 -2.62
N GLU A 251 -23.34 -10.05 -1.52
CA GLU A 251 -23.80 -8.65 -1.52
C GLU A 251 -22.62 -7.69 -1.70
N PRO A 252 -22.73 -6.73 -2.67
CA PRO A 252 -21.70 -5.74 -2.91
C PRO A 252 -21.48 -4.82 -1.72
N THR A 253 -20.23 -4.64 -1.33
CA THR A 253 -19.81 -3.68 -0.31
C THR A 253 -19.48 -2.32 -0.93
N ILE A 254 -19.22 -1.32 -0.09
CA ILE A 254 -18.85 0.03 -0.53
C ILE A 254 -17.63 0.03 -1.47
N GLU A 255 -16.68 -0.88 -1.24
CA GLU A 255 -15.48 -0.99 -2.07
C GLU A 255 -15.81 -1.48 -3.49
N HIS A 256 -16.79 -2.37 -3.65
CA HIS A 256 -17.23 -2.85 -4.97
C HIS A 256 -17.94 -1.73 -5.74
N TYR A 257 -18.84 -0.99 -5.07
CA TYR A 257 -19.44 0.21 -5.66
C TYR A 257 -18.39 1.26 -6.02
N GLY A 258 -17.38 1.45 -5.17
CA GLY A 258 -16.24 2.33 -5.44
C GLY A 258 -15.48 1.93 -6.71
N CYS A 259 -15.25 0.63 -6.94
CA CYS A 259 -14.65 0.15 -8.18
C CYS A 259 -15.53 0.47 -9.41
N MET A 260 -16.86 0.30 -9.31
CA MET A 260 -17.77 0.61 -10.42
C MET A 260 -17.81 2.11 -10.72
N VAL A 261 -17.86 2.95 -9.68
CA VAL A 261 -17.83 4.42 -9.84
C VAL A 261 -16.51 4.85 -10.49
N ASP A 262 -15.37 4.33 -10.03
CA ASP A 262 -14.05 4.66 -10.59
C ASP A 262 -13.91 4.15 -12.05
N LEU A 263 -14.44 2.96 -12.35
CA LEU A 263 -14.47 2.41 -13.70
C LEU A 263 -15.26 3.32 -14.66
N TYR A 264 -16.48 3.72 -14.30
CA TYR A 264 -17.30 4.60 -15.11
C TYR A 264 -16.66 5.99 -15.25
N ALA A 265 -16.16 6.56 -14.14
CA ALA A 265 -15.55 7.88 -14.14
C ALA A 265 -14.30 7.94 -15.04
N LYS A 266 -13.40 6.93 -14.95
CA LYS A 266 -12.22 6.82 -15.82
C LYS A 266 -12.57 6.59 -17.29
N SER A 267 -13.67 5.89 -17.55
CA SER A 267 -14.15 5.59 -18.91
C SER A 267 -14.97 6.75 -19.52
N GLY A 268 -15.09 7.88 -18.82
CA GLY A 268 -15.84 9.05 -19.31
C GLY A 268 -17.36 8.96 -19.15
N LEU A 269 -17.86 7.95 -18.47
CA LEU A 269 -19.29 7.70 -18.22
C LEU A 269 -19.73 8.36 -16.91
N ILE A 270 -19.55 9.70 -16.80
CA ILE A 270 -19.75 10.43 -15.53
C ILE A 270 -21.18 10.32 -15.03
N SER A 271 -22.18 10.38 -15.91
CA SER A 271 -23.59 10.23 -15.50
C SER A 271 -23.86 8.88 -14.83
N LYS A 272 -23.34 7.77 -15.42
CA LYS A 272 -23.45 6.44 -14.80
C LYS A 272 -22.72 6.37 -13.45
N ALA A 273 -21.53 6.96 -13.35
CA ALA A 273 -20.78 7.02 -12.11
C ALA A 273 -21.54 7.77 -11.01
N TRP A 274 -22.17 8.90 -11.38
CA TRP A 274 -23.01 9.72 -10.51
C TRP A 274 -24.24 8.97 -10.04
N ASP A 275 -24.94 8.30 -10.97
CA ASP A 275 -26.14 7.52 -10.68
C ASP A 275 -25.82 6.40 -9.68
N VAL A 276 -24.74 5.64 -9.90
CA VAL A 276 -24.31 4.59 -8.97
C VAL A 276 -24.01 5.16 -7.58
N ALA A 277 -23.28 6.27 -7.50
CA ALA A 277 -22.95 6.89 -6.22
C ALA A 277 -24.18 7.34 -5.44
N ASN A 278 -25.26 7.78 -6.12
CA ASN A 278 -26.48 8.25 -5.46
C ASN A 278 -27.53 7.15 -5.23
N THR A 279 -27.45 6.01 -5.94
CA THR A 279 -28.45 4.92 -5.82
C THR A 279 -27.94 3.71 -5.03
N MET A 280 -26.66 3.66 -4.70
CA MET A 280 -26.11 2.56 -3.89
C MET A 280 -26.77 2.52 -2.49
N PRO A 281 -26.95 1.32 -1.90
CA PRO A 281 -27.71 1.15 -0.66
C PRO A 281 -27.03 1.70 0.61
N MET A 282 -25.76 2.12 0.51
CA MET A 282 -24.98 2.72 1.58
C MET A 282 -24.55 4.14 1.22
N LYS A 283 -24.17 4.95 2.22
CA LYS A 283 -23.67 6.31 1.96
C LYS A 283 -22.29 6.25 1.29
N PRO A 284 -22.08 6.96 0.17
CA PRO A 284 -20.76 7.04 -0.47
C PRO A 284 -19.71 7.62 0.48
N ASP A 285 -18.51 7.04 0.42
CA ASP A 285 -17.35 7.50 1.19
C ASP A 285 -16.50 8.51 0.40
N ALA A 286 -15.42 8.97 1.02
CA ALA A 286 -14.49 9.91 0.42
C ALA A 286 -13.81 9.36 -0.84
N LEU A 287 -13.62 8.02 -0.95
CA LEU A 287 -13.00 7.41 -2.12
C LEU A 287 -13.92 7.48 -3.34
N ILE A 288 -15.21 7.27 -3.16
CA ILE A 288 -16.22 7.35 -4.22
C ILE A 288 -16.34 8.79 -4.75
N TRP A 289 -16.46 9.78 -3.87
CA TRP A 289 -16.50 11.17 -4.28
C TRP A 289 -15.17 11.65 -4.90
N GLY A 290 -14.05 11.14 -4.39
CA GLY A 290 -12.73 11.38 -4.97
C GLY A 290 -12.58 10.81 -6.40
N ALA A 291 -13.12 9.64 -6.67
CA ALA A 291 -13.12 9.03 -8.01
C ALA A 291 -13.97 9.85 -8.99
N LEU A 292 -15.18 10.26 -8.59
CA LEU A 292 -16.04 11.16 -9.37
C LEU A 292 -15.36 12.49 -9.67
N LEU A 293 -14.78 13.13 -8.65
CA LEU A 293 -14.06 14.40 -8.81
C LEU A 293 -12.88 14.27 -9.77
N SER A 294 -12.11 13.19 -9.66
CA SER A 294 -10.97 12.95 -10.55
C SER A 294 -11.40 12.70 -12.01
N GLY A 295 -12.48 11.94 -12.21
CA GLY A 295 -13.01 11.66 -13.54
C GLY A 295 -13.65 12.89 -14.21
N SER A 296 -14.49 13.61 -13.47
CA SER A 296 -15.13 14.83 -13.96
C SER A 296 -14.12 15.94 -14.28
N GLN A 297 -13.04 16.06 -13.48
CA GLN A 297 -11.93 16.97 -13.76
C GLN A 297 -11.26 16.70 -15.11
N LYS A 298 -11.02 15.43 -15.46
CA LYS A 298 -10.39 15.06 -16.73
C LYS A 298 -11.22 15.52 -17.93
N LEU A 299 -12.56 15.41 -17.81
CA LEU A 299 -13.51 15.77 -18.86
C LEU A 299 -13.91 17.25 -18.87
N GLY A 300 -13.50 18.01 -17.85
CA GLY A 300 -13.91 19.43 -17.71
C GLY A 300 -15.37 19.61 -17.29
N ASP A 301 -15.99 18.59 -16.70
CA ASP A 301 -17.35 18.70 -16.14
C ASP A 301 -17.29 19.42 -14.78
N ILE A 302 -17.58 20.73 -14.81
CA ILE A 302 -17.51 21.59 -13.63
C ILE A 302 -18.58 21.22 -12.63
N SER A 303 -19.82 21.01 -13.09
CA SER A 303 -20.97 20.80 -12.20
C SER A 303 -20.80 19.57 -11.32
N THR A 304 -20.41 18.46 -11.92
CA THR A 304 -20.10 17.22 -11.19
C THR A 304 -18.86 17.40 -10.30
N SER A 305 -17.83 18.13 -10.78
CA SER A 305 -16.63 18.39 -9.97
C SER A 305 -16.93 19.21 -8.72
N GLU A 306 -17.72 20.29 -8.85
CA GLU A 306 -18.13 21.11 -7.70
C GLU A 306 -18.95 20.30 -6.68
N ALA A 307 -19.94 19.52 -7.16
CA ALA A 307 -20.78 18.70 -6.31
C ALA A 307 -19.99 17.60 -5.58
N ALA A 308 -19.11 16.89 -6.30
CA ALA A 308 -18.28 15.85 -5.71
C ALA A 308 -17.24 16.41 -4.72
N ALA A 309 -16.64 17.57 -5.03
CA ALA A 309 -15.70 18.23 -4.13
C ALA A 309 -16.38 18.70 -2.83
N LYS A 310 -17.61 19.22 -2.91
CA LYS A 310 -18.40 19.59 -1.74
C LYS A 310 -18.66 18.40 -0.83
N GLN A 311 -19.13 17.27 -1.38
CA GLN A 311 -19.36 16.05 -0.63
C GLN A 311 -18.09 15.52 0.03
N LEU A 312 -16.97 15.55 -0.70
CA LEU A 312 -15.68 15.12 -0.18
C LEU A 312 -15.20 16.03 0.97
N ALA A 313 -15.35 17.35 0.84
CA ALA A 313 -14.96 18.30 1.88
C ALA A 313 -15.84 18.20 3.13
N GLU A 314 -17.14 17.87 2.98
CA GLU A 314 -18.04 17.61 4.11
C GLU A 314 -17.67 16.35 4.88
N LEU A 315 -17.23 15.28 4.18
CA LEU A 315 -16.80 14.02 4.79
C LEU A 315 -15.42 14.10 5.43
N GLU A 316 -14.48 14.73 4.75
CA GLU A 316 -13.08 14.85 5.15
C GLU A 316 -12.59 16.29 4.99
N PRO A 317 -12.93 17.22 5.90
CA PRO A 317 -12.55 18.63 5.79
C PRO A 317 -11.03 18.88 5.71
N THR A 318 -10.22 17.94 6.19
CA THR A 318 -8.76 18.02 6.15
C THR A 318 -8.14 17.32 4.93
N ASN A 319 -8.95 16.76 4.03
CA ASN A 319 -8.45 16.09 2.83
C ASN A 319 -8.01 17.13 1.78
N SER A 320 -6.71 17.37 1.69
CA SER A 320 -6.14 18.33 0.75
C SER A 320 -6.47 18.04 -0.72
N SER A 321 -6.75 16.77 -1.07
CA SER A 321 -7.05 16.37 -2.45
C SER A 321 -8.33 17.01 -2.97
N ALA A 322 -9.36 17.18 -2.12
CA ALA A 322 -10.62 17.83 -2.50
C ALA A 322 -10.38 19.25 -3.02
N TYR A 323 -9.65 20.04 -2.25
CA TYR A 323 -9.35 21.44 -2.55
C TYR A 323 -8.42 21.58 -3.75
N ILE A 324 -7.38 20.73 -3.83
CA ILE A 324 -6.42 20.76 -4.94
C ILE A 324 -7.09 20.40 -6.26
N LEU A 325 -7.87 19.31 -6.32
CA LEU A 325 -8.55 18.90 -7.55
C LEU A 325 -9.57 19.95 -7.99
N LEU A 326 -10.36 20.51 -7.06
CA LEU A 326 -11.32 21.57 -7.39
C LEU A 326 -10.61 22.84 -7.87
N SER A 327 -9.52 23.25 -7.22
CA SER A 327 -8.68 24.37 -7.65
C SER A 327 -8.16 24.16 -9.07
N ASN A 328 -7.75 22.91 -9.40
CA ASN A 328 -7.28 22.55 -10.74
C ASN A 328 -8.40 22.62 -11.81
N VAL A 329 -9.64 22.22 -11.46
CA VAL A 329 -10.81 22.38 -12.34
C VAL A 329 -11.01 23.85 -12.67
N TYR A 330 -11.05 24.72 -11.66
CA TYR A 330 -11.23 26.15 -11.87
C TYR A 330 -10.08 26.79 -12.66
N ALA A 331 -8.85 26.38 -12.40
CA ALA A 331 -7.68 26.87 -13.14
C ALA A 331 -7.75 26.52 -14.64
N LYS A 332 -8.11 25.29 -15.00
CA LYS A 332 -8.32 24.86 -16.40
C LYS A 332 -9.39 25.71 -17.10
N MET A 333 -10.43 26.11 -16.36
CA MET A 333 -11.51 26.93 -16.88
C MET A 333 -11.23 28.44 -16.77
N ARG A 334 -10.01 28.84 -16.40
CA ARG A 334 -9.59 30.25 -16.21
C ARG A 334 -10.41 31.02 -15.17
N ARG A 335 -11.06 30.30 -14.24
CA ARG A 335 -11.83 30.87 -13.10
C ARG A 335 -10.89 31.18 -11.93
N PHE A 336 -9.93 32.06 -12.12
CA PHE A 336 -8.85 32.33 -11.17
C PHE A 336 -9.34 32.89 -9.82
N ASP A 337 -10.46 33.59 -9.78
CA ASP A 337 -11.04 34.08 -8.53
C ASP A 337 -11.57 32.93 -7.67
N ASP A 338 -12.12 31.88 -8.27
CA ASP A 338 -12.56 30.70 -7.55
C ASP A 338 -11.37 29.85 -7.11
N VAL A 339 -10.29 29.82 -7.88
CA VAL A 339 -9.00 29.24 -7.44
C VAL A 339 -8.50 29.90 -6.14
N LYS A 340 -8.53 31.26 -6.09
CA LYS A 340 -8.12 32.01 -4.89
C LYS A 340 -9.01 31.70 -3.70
N LYS A 341 -10.34 31.62 -3.88
CA LYS A 341 -11.29 31.30 -2.82
C LYS A 341 -11.02 29.91 -2.23
N VAL A 342 -10.85 28.89 -3.09
CA VAL A 342 -10.59 27.51 -2.63
C VAL A 342 -9.26 27.42 -1.88
N ARG A 343 -8.22 28.13 -2.34
CA ARG A 343 -6.92 28.15 -1.65
C ARG A 343 -6.99 28.89 -0.32
N ALA A 344 -7.67 30.04 -0.27
CA ALA A 344 -7.88 30.77 0.98
C ALA A 344 -8.63 29.92 2.00
N LEU A 345 -9.67 29.18 1.58
CA LEU A 345 -10.38 28.24 2.45
C LEU A 345 -9.48 27.11 2.96
N MET A 346 -8.59 26.56 2.12
CA MET A 346 -7.64 25.54 2.51
C MET A 346 -6.66 26.05 3.58
N ASP A 347 -6.19 27.29 3.42
CA ASP A 347 -5.29 27.95 4.37
C ASP A 347 -6.02 28.28 5.69
N GLU A 348 -7.25 28.79 5.64
CA GLU A 348 -8.10 29.06 6.79
C GLU A 348 -8.36 27.82 7.64
N LEU A 349 -8.61 26.67 6.98
CA LEU A 349 -8.81 25.37 7.63
C LEU A 349 -7.49 24.72 8.07
N GLY A 350 -6.33 25.32 7.80
CA GLY A 350 -5.02 24.79 8.12
C GLY A 350 -4.68 23.48 7.39
N VAL A 351 -5.33 23.22 6.25
CA VAL A 351 -5.16 22.00 5.46
C VAL A 351 -3.85 22.06 4.67
N LYS A 352 -2.90 21.20 5.03
CA LYS A 352 -1.60 21.13 4.37
C LYS A 352 -1.59 20.06 3.28
N LYS A 353 -0.98 20.36 2.13
CA LYS A 353 -0.75 19.41 1.07
C LYS A 353 0.13 18.25 1.56
N THR A 354 -0.31 17.02 1.35
CA THR A 354 0.52 15.83 1.60
C THR A 354 1.71 15.84 0.65
N PRO A 355 2.97 15.82 1.16
CA PRO A 355 4.14 15.81 0.30
C PRO A 355 4.23 14.48 -0.48
N GLY A 356 4.59 14.59 -1.76
CA GLY A 356 4.90 13.42 -2.58
C GLY A 356 6.22 12.80 -2.15
N CYS A 357 6.20 11.51 -1.85
CA CYS A 357 7.34 10.72 -1.44
C CYS A 357 7.52 9.51 -2.37
N SER A 358 8.76 9.22 -2.72
CA SER A 358 9.16 8.03 -3.48
C SER A 358 10.16 7.20 -2.69
N LEU A 359 9.88 5.89 -2.54
CA LEU A 359 10.74 4.93 -1.88
C LEU A 359 11.41 4.03 -2.93
N VAL A 360 12.68 3.71 -2.72
CA VAL A 360 13.41 2.69 -3.48
C VAL A 360 14.23 1.82 -2.54
N GLU A 361 14.38 0.56 -2.85
CA GLU A 361 15.29 -0.35 -2.16
C GLU A 361 16.58 -0.50 -2.97
N VAL A 362 17.72 -0.26 -2.33
CA VAL A 362 19.06 -0.47 -2.89
C VAL A 362 19.94 -1.07 -1.79
N ASP A 363 20.63 -2.16 -2.09
CA ASP A 363 21.50 -2.90 -1.16
C ASP A 363 20.78 -3.26 0.16
N GLY A 364 19.51 -3.70 0.06
CA GLY A 364 18.65 -4.07 1.19
C GLY A 364 18.31 -2.90 2.13
N ARG A 365 18.47 -1.65 1.68
CA ARG A 365 18.10 -0.43 2.42
C ARG A 365 17.04 0.35 1.65
N ILE A 366 16.08 0.89 2.39
CA ILE A 366 15.02 1.72 1.83
C ILE A 366 15.45 3.18 1.90
N HIS A 367 15.57 3.80 0.73
CA HIS A 367 15.84 5.22 0.56
C HIS A 367 14.55 5.96 0.25
N GLU A 368 14.41 7.17 0.77
CA GLU A 368 13.21 7.98 0.66
C GLU A 368 13.56 9.33 0.05
N PHE A 369 12.75 9.76 -0.92
CA PHE A 369 12.94 11.01 -1.64
C PHE A 369 11.67 11.84 -1.61
N PHE A 370 11.80 13.10 -1.29
CA PHE A 370 10.74 14.11 -1.42
C PHE A 370 11.05 15.05 -2.60
N VAL A 371 10.08 15.88 -2.97
CA VAL A 371 10.29 16.88 -4.03
C VAL A 371 11.41 17.84 -3.61
N GLY A 372 12.42 17.97 -4.44
CA GLY A 372 13.56 18.88 -4.19
C GLY A 372 14.45 18.51 -3.00
N ASP A 373 14.34 17.26 -2.51
CA ASP A 373 15.11 16.80 -1.35
C ASP A 373 16.62 16.86 -1.60
N ARG A 374 17.33 17.43 -0.64
CA ARG A 374 18.80 17.54 -0.61
C ARG A 374 19.42 16.94 0.65
N SER A 375 18.64 16.22 1.46
CA SER A 375 19.08 15.66 2.74
C SER A 375 19.84 14.34 2.59
N HIS A 376 19.76 13.68 1.43
CA HIS A 376 20.41 12.40 1.20
C HIS A 376 21.95 12.55 1.18
N PRO A 377 22.73 11.63 1.81
CA PRO A 377 24.20 11.68 1.80
C PRO A 377 24.83 11.79 0.41
N ASP A 378 24.25 11.13 -0.58
CA ASP A 378 24.73 11.15 -1.97
C ASP A 378 24.10 12.27 -2.83
N THR A 379 23.55 13.33 -2.21
CA THR A 379 22.83 14.41 -2.89
C THR A 379 23.58 14.94 -4.11
N TRP A 380 24.88 15.19 -4.00
CA TRP A 380 25.67 15.70 -5.11
C TRP A 380 25.62 14.78 -6.34
N ALA A 381 25.86 13.48 -6.15
CA ALA A 381 25.85 12.52 -7.24
C ALA A 381 24.42 12.34 -7.84
N ILE A 382 23.39 12.42 -7.01
CA ILE A 382 21.99 12.33 -7.43
C ILE A 382 21.64 13.49 -8.36
N TYR A 383 21.99 14.74 -7.97
CA TYR A 383 21.67 15.93 -8.76
C TYR A 383 22.48 15.99 -10.06
N MET A 384 23.76 15.61 -10.05
CA MET A 384 24.54 15.50 -11.29
C MET A 384 23.93 14.49 -12.27
N MET A 385 23.49 13.32 -11.75
CA MET A 385 22.79 12.34 -12.60
C MET A 385 21.44 12.86 -13.07
N LEU A 386 20.72 13.59 -12.22
CA LEU A 386 19.44 14.20 -12.62
C LEU A 386 19.63 15.20 -13.77
N ASP A 387 20.67 16.05 -13.69
CA ASP A 387 20.98 17.01 -14.76
C ASP A 387 21.30 16.28 -16.07
N GLU A 388 22.07 15.18 -16.03
CA GLU A 388 22.33 14.33 -17.19
C GLU A 388 21.04 13.74 -17.77
N ILE A 389 20.15 13.22 -16.91
CA ILE A 389 18.87 12.66 -17.31
C ILE A 389 18.02 13.75 -18.00
N MET A 390 17.92 14.93 -17.41
CA MET A 390 17.12 16.03 -17.95
C MET A 390 17.66 16.52 -19.31
N GLU A 391 18.98 16.60 -19.48
CA GLU A 391 19.59 16.95 -20.74
C GLU A 391 19.27 15.90 -21.82
N ARG A 392 19.43 14.62 -21.54
CA ARG A 392 19.09 13.54 -22.48
C ARG A 392 17.60 13.52 -22.82
N LEU A 393 16.72 13.84 -21.88
CA LEU A 393 15.29 14.00 -22.11
C LEU A 393 14.99 15.14 -23.08
N ARG A 394 15.63 16.33 -22.89
CA ARG A 394 15.49 17.47 -23.80
C ARG A 394 15.94 17.12 -25.21
N LEU A 395 17.10 16.48 -25.38
CA LEU A 395 17.59 16.00 -26.66
C LEU A 395 16.65 14.98 -27.32
N ALA A 396 15.91 14.23 -26.56
CA ALA A 396 14.87 13.29 -27.04
C ALA A 396 13.52 13.96 -27.33
N GLY A 397 13.40 15.26 -27.17
CA GLY A 397 12.18 16.04 -27.44
C GLY A 397 11.19 16.10 -26.25
N TYR A 398 11.63 15.80 -25.04
CA TYR A 398 10.79 15.99 -23.87
C TYR A 398 10.56 17.46 -23.57
N VAL A 399 9.29 17.84 -23.41
CA VAL A 399 8.86 19.15 -22.95
C VAL A 399 8.06 18.95 -21.66
N GLY A 400 8.44 19.64 -20.60
CA GLY A 400 7.73 19.55 -19.32
C GLY A 400 6.29 20.06 -19.42
N SER A 401 5.35 19.35 -18.83
CA SER A 401 3.93 19.76 -18.79
C SER A 401 3.69 20.84 -17.73
N THR A 402 4.12 22.07 -18.02
CA THR A 402 4.05 23.22 -17.10
C THR A 402 2.63 23.69 -16.80
N GLU A 403 1.65 23.34 -17.66
CA GLU A 403 0.23 23.67 -17.49
C GLU A 403 -0.37 23.15 -16.15
N ALA A 404 0.21 22.07 -15.61
CA ALA A 404 -0.22 21.50 -14.33
C ALA A 404 0.49 22.12 -13.11
N VAL A 405 1.44 23.03 -13.33
CA VAL A 405 2.20 23.72 -12.28
C VAL A 405 1.54 25.05 -11.98
N PHE A 406 0.70 25.10 -10.95
CA PHE A 406 0.00 26.30 -10.51
C PHE A 406 0.81 27.09 -9.47
N LEU A 407 2.12 27.19 -9.67
CA LEU A 407 3.00 28.05 -8.91
C LEU A 407 3.15 29.39 -9.65
N ASP A 408 3.30 30.48 -8.90
CA ASP A 408 3.60 31.80 -9.44
C ASP A 408 5.10 31.88 -9.77
N LEU A 409 5.46 31.16 -10.83
CA LEU A 409 6.81 31.02 -11.38
C LEU A 409 6.75 31.27 -12.89
N ASP A 410 7.85 31.73 -13.44
CA ASP A 410 8.06 31.73 -14.89
C ASP A 410 8.15 30.28 -15.45
N GLU A 411 8.16 30.14 -16.75
CA GLU A 411 8.16 28.80 -17.38
C GLU A 411 9.40 28.00 -17.02
N GLU A 412 10.57 28.64 -16.90
CA GLU A 412 11.83 28.00 -16.49
C GLU A 412 11.75 27.49 -15.03
N GLY A 413 11.20 28.29 -14.14
CA GLY A 413 10.96 27.89 -12.74
C GLY A 413 9.96 26.74 -12.61
N LYS A 414 8.93 26.71 -13.48
CA LYS A 414 7.97 25.59 -13.51
C LYS A 414 8.62 24.31 -14.01
N GLU A 415 9.44 24.37 -15.07
CA GLU A 415 10.19 23.22 -15.59
C GLU A 415 11.17 22.71 -14.53
N MET A 416 11.86 23.61 -13.83
CA MET A 416 12.75 23.25 -12.74
C MET A 416 11.98 22.57 -11.61
N ALA A 417 10.82 23.07 -11.21
CA ALA A 417 9.97 22.41 -10.21
C ALA A 417 9.55 21.00 -10.62
N LEU A 418 9.22 20.78 -11.87
CA LEU A 418 8.89 19.47 -12.43
C LEU A 418 10.10 18.52 -12.45
N SER A 419 11.30 19.03 -12.73
CA SER A 419 12.51 18.22 -12.77
C SER A 419 12.86 17.63 -11.39
N LEU A 420 12.47 18.30 -10.31
CA LEU A 420 12.78 17.93 -8.93
C LEU A 420 11.76 16.98 -8.27
N HIS A 421 10.81 16.42 -9.05
CA HIS A 421 9.86 15.46 -8.49
C HIS A 421 10.58 14.24 -7.91
N SER A 422 10.04 13.71 -6.80
CA SER A 422 10.63 12.62 -6.03
C SER A 422 10.93 11.37 -6.84
N GLU A 423 10.13 11.08 -7.88
CA GLU A 423 10.33 9.95 -8.80
C GLU A 423 11.62 10.11 -9.61
N LYS A 424 11.88 11.30 -10.12
CA LYS A 424 13.08 11.60 -10.93
C LYS A 424 14.34 11.54 -10.06
N LEU A 425 14.28 12.03 -8.81
CA LEU A 425 15.37 11.91 -7.83
C LEU A 425 15.65 10.44 -7.48
N ALA A 426 14.60 9.64 -7.26
CA ALA A 426 14.72 8.22 -6.98
C ALA A 426 15.35 7.44 -8.15
N ILE A 427 14.98 7.76 -9.40
CA ILE A 427 15.58 7.19 -10.61
C ILE A 427 17.06 7.58 -10.71
N ALA A 428 17.39 8.85 -10.54
CA ALA A 428 18.76 9.35 -10.57
C ALA A 428 19.62 8.64 -9.54
N PHE A 429 19.14 8.48 -8.30
CA PHE A 429 19.82 7.69 -7.27
C PHE A 429 20.07 6.25 -7.70
N CYS A 430 19.04 5.57 -8.22
CA CYS A 430 19.20 4.19 -8.67
C CYS A 430 20.22 4.06 -9.80
N PHE A 431 20.31 5.02 -10.71
CA PHE A 431 21.33 5.02 -11.75
C PHE A 431 22.75 5.15 -11.20
N THR A 432 22.94 5.87 -10.11
CA THR A 432 24.29 6.00 -9.47
C THR A 432 24.70 4.74 -8.69
N LYS A 433 23.74 3.93 -8.23
CA LYS A 433 24.00 2.82 -7.29
C LYS A 433 23.81 1.44 -7.88
N THR A 434 23.10 1.29 -8.99
CA THR A 434 22.77 -0.03 -9.53
C THR A 434 23.37 -0.24 -10.91
N LYS A 435 23.66 -1.49 -11.26
CA LYS A 435 24.25 -1.85 -12.56
C LYS A 435 23.27 -1.56 -13.72
N PRO A 436 23.77 -1.26 -14.93
CA PRO A 436 22.95 -1.22 -16.12
C PRO A 436 22.09 -2.48 -16.27
N GLY A 437 20.87 -2.34 -16.76
CA GLY A 437 19.92 -3.45 -16.95
C GLY A 437 19.14 -3.87 -15.68
N THR A 438 19.55 -3.45 -14.48
CA THR A 438 18.79 -3.75 -13.26
C THR A 438 17.46 -3.01 -13.26
N THR A 439 16.32 -3.68 -13.06
CA THR A 439 15.00 -3.07 -12.94
C THR A 439 14.95 -2.09 -11.76
N ILE A 440 14.53 -0.85 -11.99
CA ILE A 440 14.30 0.15 -10.95
C ILE A 440 12.86 0.03 -10.45
N ARG A 441 12.67 -0.11 -9.14
CA ARG A 441 11.34 -0.19 -8.50
C ARG A 441 11.13 0.98 -7.57
N ILE A 442 10.08 1.77 -7.85
CA ILE A 442 9.73 2.98 -7.10
C ILE A 442 8.35 2.80 -6.50
N PHE A 443 8.23 3.13 -5.21
CA PHE A 443 6.96 3.10 -4.47
C PHE A 443 6.58 4.52 -4.10
N LYS A 444 5.52 5.03 -4.72
CA LYS A 444 5.02 6.38 -4.49
C LYS A 444 3.78 6.36 -3.59
N ASN A 445 3.74 7.30 -2.64
CA ASN A 445 2.59 7.48 -1.75
C ASN A 445 1.40 8.18 -2.43
N LEU A 446 1.65 8.94 -3.49
CA LEU A 446 0.65 9.64 -4.31
C LEU A 446 0.60 9.04 -5.71
N ARG A 447 -0.45 9.40 -6.46
CA ARG A 447 -0.55 9.07 -7.87
C ARG A 447 0.57 9.76 -8.67
N ILE A 448 1.14 9.04 -9.63
CA ILE A 448 2.14 9.61 -10.55
C ILE A 448 1.49 10.72 -11.41
N CYS A 449 2.16 11.86 -11.55
CA CYS A 449 1.66 12.91 -12.42
C CYS A 449 1.95 12.61 -13.90
N MET A 450 1.19 13.27 -14.80
CA MET A 450 1.34 13.08 -16.24
C MET A 450 2.78 13.37 -16.70
N ASP A 451 3.39 14.42 -16.17
CA ASP A 451 4.76 14.81 -16.48
C ASP A 451 5.79 13.72 -16.16
N CYS A 452 5.77 13.20 -14.90
CA CYS A 452 6.64 12.09 -14.51
C CYS A 452 6.36 10.82 -15.33
N HIS A 453 5.10 10.55 -15.67
CA HIS A 453 4.75 9.39 -16.47
C HIS A 453 5.37 9.46 -17.88
N VAL A 454 5.29 10.62 -18.55
CA VAL A 454 5.91 10.85 -19.87
C VAL A 454 7.44 10.80 -19.77
N ALA A 455 8.03 11.47 -18.77
CA ALA A 455 9.47 11.47 -18.55
C ALA A 455 10.00 10.04 -18.33
N ILE A 456 9.34 9.22 -17.48
CA ILE A 456 9.78 7.85 -17.19
C ILE A 456 9.66 6.94 -18.42
N LYS A 457 8.63 7.12 -19.28
CA LYS A 457 8.55 6.42 -20.57
C LYS A 457 9.81 6.68 -21.40
N LEU A 458 10.20 7.94 -21.55
CA LEU A 458 11.40 8.32 -22.31
C LEU A 458 12.69 7.83 -21.62
N ILE A 459 12.82 7.95 -20.29
CA ILE A 459 13.97 7.43 -19.55
C ILE A 459 14.12 5.93 -19.81
N SER A 460 13.02 5.17 -19.77
CA SER A 460 13.07 3.71 -20.00
C SER A 460 13.57 3.36 -21.40
N LYS A 461 13.31 4.22 -22.40
CA LYS A 461 13.79 4.06 -23.76
C LYS A 461 15.25 4.47 -23.91
N ILE A 462 15.63 5.66 -23.40
CA ILE A 462 16.97 6.24 -23.56
C ILE A 462 18.05 5.39 -22.86
N TYR A 463 17.74 4.90 -21.67
CA TYR A 463 18.67 4.11 -20.87
C TYR A 463 18.47 2.58 -21.01
N GLU A 464 17.56 2.16 -21.91
CA GLU A 464 17.23 0.74 -22.13
C GLU A 464 16.95 -0.02 -20.82
N ARG A 465 16.24 0.63 -19.90
CA ARG A 465 16.06 0.14 -18.55
C ARG A 465 14.59 0.03 -18.18
N GLU A 466 14.22 -1.11 -17.61
CA GLU A 466 12.89 -1.28 -17.06
C GLU A 466 12.75 -0.47 -15.76
N ILE A 467 11.67 0.29 -15.66
CA ILE A 467 11.30 1.06 -14.48
C ILE A 467 9.88 0.67 -14.09
N VAL A 468 9.71 0.22 -12.86
CA VAL A 468 8.43 -0.17 -12.29
C VAL A 468 8.04 0.83 -11.22
N VAL A 469 6.93 1.52 -11.40
CA VAL A 469 6.42 2.49 -10.43
C VAL A 469 5.10 1.99 -9.86
N ARG A 470 5.01 1.84 -8.55
CA ARG A 470 3.75 1.63 -7.86
C ARG A 470 3.24 2.97 -7.35
N ASP A 471 2.06 3.36 -7.82
CA ASP A 471 1.35 4.54 -7.33
C ASP A 471 0.04 4.12 -6.64
N GLY A 472 -0.08 4.35 -5.35
CA GLY A 472 -1.25 3.92 -4.60
C GLY A 472 -1.49 2.40 -4.69
N LYS A 473 -2.43 1.97 -5.56
CA LYS A 473 -2.86 0.57 -5.71
C LYS A 473 -2.51 -0.04 -7.07
N ARG A 474 -1.79 0.67 -7.94
CA ARG A 474 -1.49 0.22 -9.31
C ARG A 474 0.00 0.24 -9.59
N PHE A 475 0.44 -0.67 -10.47
CA PHE A 475 1.78 -0.67 -11.03
C PHE A 475 1.78 -0.10 -12.46
N HIS A 476 2.84 0.63 -12.77
CA HIS A 476 3.20 1.12 -14.09
C HIS A 476 4.53 0.47 -14.47
N HIS A 477 4.54 -0.39 -15.48
CA HIS A 477 5.75 -1.00 -16.00
C HIS A 477 6.19 -0.22 -17.24
N PHE A 478 7.28 0.52 -17.11
CA PHE A 478 7.87 1.29 -18.19
C PHE A 478 9.00 0.50 -18.83
N ARG A 479 8.87 0.23 -20.13
CA ARG A 479 9.87 -0.50 -20.92
C ARG A 479 9.88 0.00 -22.35
N GLY A 480 11.08 0.30 -22.89
CA GLY A 480 11.25 0.70 -24.30
C GLY A 480 10.41 1.90 -24.73
N GLY A 481 10.11 2.84 -23.84
CA GLY A 481 9.28 4.02 -24.14
C GLY A 481 7.78 3.83 -24.01
N SER A 482 7.31 2.66 -23.58
CA SER A 482 5.90 2.36 -23.38
C SER A 482 5.60 2.09 -21.89
N CYS A 483 4.32 2.18 -21.53
CA CYS A 483 3.85 1.82 -20.19
C CYS A 483 2.73 0.78 -20.28
N SER A 484 2.72 -0.18 -19.33
CA SER A 484 1.67 -1.22 -19.23
C SER A 484 0.27 -0.67 -19.05
N CYS A 485 0.12 0.56 -18.55
CA CYS A 485 -1.19 1.21 -18.37
C CYS A 485 -1.81 1.69 -19.70
N LYS A 486 -1.07 1.71 -20.82
CA LYS A 486 -1.52 2.22 -22.12
C LYS A 486 -2.10 3.64 -22.03
N ASP A 487 -1.54 4.46 -21.14
CA ASP A 487 -1.97 5.83 -20.84
C ASP A 487 -3.41 5.94 -20.28
N PHE A 488 -3.97 4.84 -19.80
CA PHE A 488 -5.25 4.76 -19.11
C PHE A 488 -5.04 4.50 -17.62
N TRP A 489 -5.08 5.57 -16.76
CA TRP A 489 -4.94 5.46 -15.31
C TRP A 489 -5.63 6.58 -14.54
#